data_84fa8b356d12703c4b7118bea40449cd
#
_entry.id   84fa8b356d12703c4b7118bea40449cd
#
_cell.length_a   1.000
_cell.length_b   1.000
_cell.length_c   1.000
_cell.angle_alpha   90.00
_cell.angle_beta   90.00
_cell.angle_gamma   90.00
#
_symmetry.space_group_name_H-M   'P 1'
#
loop_
_entity.id
_entity.type
_entity.pdbx_description
1 polymer ?
#
loop_
_entity_poly.entity_id
_entity_poly.type
_entity_poly.pdbx_seq_one_letter_code
_entity_poly.pdbx_strand_id
1 'polypeptide(L)'
;GSSVLGRLAELWKKHGYFEEILISKYFKGQEGLAAMKRLMDGLRKDCPKTLGGIGVAYMRDYLDGTTLDLAGGTRKKDIMLPSSNVLQFVLEDGSVVTARPSGTEPKIKFYASCTSGPGMELDAAKAEVTKKAGAIEEDLNALIGE
;
A
#
# COMPACT_ATOMS: atom_id res chain seq x y z
N GLY A 1 20.11 -7.71 32.07
CA GLY A 1 19.19 -6.91 31.32
C GLY A 1 19.20 -7.24 29.84
N SER A 2 18.06 -7.16 29.23
CA SER A 2 17.96 -7.38 27.79
C SER A 2 18.55 -6.21 27.02
N SER A 3 19.18 -6.52 25.87
CA SER A 3 19.68 -5.50 24.96
C SER A 3 18.52 -4.74 24.32
N VAL A 4 18.81 -3.58 23.72
CA VAL A 4 17.80 -2.82 22.95
C VAL A 4 17.23 -3.68 21.84
N LEU A 5 18.07 -4.46 21.16
CA LEU A 5 17.62 -5.38 20.10
C LEU A 5 16.71 -6.47 20.65
N GLY A 6 16.99 -7.01 21.83
CA GLY A 6 16.12 -7.99 22.48
C GLY A 6 14.73 -7.42 22.80
N ARG A 7 14.66 -6.18 23.27
CA ARG A 7 13.39 -5.49 23.53
C ARG A 7 12.61 -5.24 22.25
N LEU A 8 13.28 -4.85 21.18
CA LEU A 8 12.62 -4.67 19.88
C LEU A 8 12.05 -5.97 19.36
N ALA A 9 12.78 -7.07 19.47
CA ALA A 9 12.31 -8.38 19.07
C ALA A 9 11.07 -8.81 19.85
N GLU A 10 11.05 -8.56 21.17
CA GLU A 10 9.88 -8.84 22.00
C GLU A 10 8.67 -8.00 21.61
N LEU A 11 8.87 -6.72 21.31
CA LEU A 11 7.81 -5.83 20.87
C LEU A 11 7.22 -6.29 19.53
N TRP A 12 8.07 -6.67 18.58
CA TRP A 12 7.61 -7.16 17.28
C TRP A 12 6.85 -8.48 17.41
N LYS A 13 7.28 -9.37 18.29
CA LYS A 13 6.58 -10.62 18.56
C LYS A 13 5.20 -10.37 19.15
N LYS A 14 5.08 -9.37 20.02
CA LYS A 14 3.83 -9.01 20.68
C LYS A 14 2.85 -8.25 19.77
N HIS A 15 3.37 -7.32 18.96
CA HIS A 15 2.56 -6.40 18.14
C HIS A 15 2.61 -6.69 16.65
N GLY A 16 3.48 -7.61 16.22
CA GLY A 16 3.74 -7.87 14.82
C GLY A 16 4.94 -7.06 14.31
N TYR A 17 5.64 -7.64 13.35
CA TYR A 17 6.73 -6.98 12.65
C TYR A 17 6.17 -6.25 11.43
N PHE A 18 6.67 -5.06 11.15
CA PHE A 18 6.31 -4.41 9.90
C PHE A 18 7.55 -3.77 9.26
N GLU A 19 7.49 -3.59 7.95
CA GLU A 19 8.56 -2.98 7.17
C GLU A 19 7.95 -2.12 6.08
N GLU A 20 8.54 -0.95 5.86
CA GLU A 20 8.14 -0.05 4.79
C GLU A 20 9.05 -0.21 3.58
N ILE A 21 8.44 -0.27 2.40
CA ILE A 21 9.14 -0.42 1.13
C ILE A 21 8.70 0.70 0.20
N LEU A 22 9.65 1.26 -0.53
CA LEU A 22 9.38 2.26 -1.56
C LEU A 22 9.55 1.63 -2.94
N ILE A 23 8.50 1.68 -3.73
CA ILE A 23 8.52 1.23 -5.12
C ILE A 23 8.29 2.47 -5.99
N SER A 24 9.28 2.83 -6.80
CA SER A 24 9.19 3.98 -7.71
C SER A 24 9.12 3.49 -9.15
N LYS A 25 8.13 4.00 -9.91
CA LYS A 25 7.97 3.65 -11.32
C LYS A 25 7.89 4.91 -12.17
N TYR A 26 8.65 4.92 -13.26
CA TYR A 26 8.61 5.97 -14.26
C TYR A 26 7.82 5.51 -15.45
N PHE A 27 6.96 6.40 -15.96
CA PHE A 27 6.25 6.17 -17.21
C PHE A 27 7.07 6.82 -18.34
N LYS A 28 7.42 6.03 -19.34
CA LYS A 28 8.26 6.48 -20.43
C LYS A 28 7.43 7.16 -21.53
N GLY A 29 8.06 8.07 -22.27
CA GLY A 29 7.50 8.73 -23.45
C GLY A 29 6.76 10.02 -23.13
N GLN A 30 6.28 10.66 -24.19
CA GLN A 30 5.57 11.94 -24.10
C GLN A 30 4.21 11.82 -23.40
N GLU A 31 3.63 10.62 -23.41
CA GLU A 31 2.34 10.34 -22.79
C GLU A 31 2.45 9.81 -21.34
N GLY A 32 3.66 9.90 -20.76
CA GLY A 32 3.89 9.36 -19.41
C GLY A 32 2.95 9.94 -18.35
N LEU A 33 2.74 11.26 -18.37
CA LEU A 33 1.81 11.91 -17.43
C LEU A 33 0.36 11.45 -17.63
N ALA A 34 -0.05 11.30 -18.90
CA ALA A 34 -1.39 10.82 -19.22
C ALA A 34 -1.58 9.35 -18.80
N ALA A 35 -0.56 8.51 -18.99
CA ALA A 35 -0.59 7.11 -18.54
C ALA A 35 -0.70 7.01 -17.03
N MET A 36 0.03 7.84 -16.29
CA MET A 36 -0.03 7.90 -14.83
C MET A 36 -1.42 8.33 -14.35
N LYS A 37 -2.01 9.32 -15.00
CA LYS A 37 -3.36 9.77 -14.69
C LYS A 37 -4.38 8.67 -14.96
N ARG A 38 -4.27 7.96 -16.08
CA ARG A 38 -5.15 6.84 -16.41
C ARG A 38 -5.05 5.73 -15.36
N LEU A 39 -3.84 5.45 -14.89
CA LEU A 39 -3.65 4.46 -13.82
C LEU A 39 -4.38 4.87 -12.54
N MET A 40 -4.21 6.10 -12.10
CA MET A 40 -4.87 6.60 -10.90
C MET A 40 -6.39 6.63 -11.04
N ASP A 41 -6.90 7.10 -12.18
CA ASP A 41 -8.34 7.12 -12.45
C ASP A 41 -8.91 5.70 -12.50
N GLY A 42 -8.17 4.76 -13.09
CA GLY A 42 -8.56 3.35 -13.15
C GLY A 42 -8.62 2.71 -11.76
N LEU A 43 -7.66 3.00 -10.90
CA LEU A 43 -7.66 2.51 -9.52
C LEU A 43 -8.84 3.06 -8.71
N ARG A 44 -9.22 4.31 -8.94
CA ARG A 44 -10.38 4.92 -8.29
C ARG A 44 -11.70 4.33 -8.76
N LYS A 45 -11.79 4.09 -10.06
CA LYS A 45 -13.00 3.55 -10.68
C LYS A 45 -13.19 2.07 -10.37
N ASP A 46 -12.11 1.32 -10.42
CA ASP A 46 -12.12 -0.14 -10.23
C ASP A 46 -11.01 -0.52 -9.24
N CYS A 47 -11.31 -0.37 -7.96
CA CYS A 47 -10.36 -0.67 -6.89
C CYS A 47 -9.96 -2.15 -6.94
N PRO A 48 -8.66 -2.46 -6.92
CA PRO A 48 -8.22 -3.85 -6.87
C PRO A 48 -8.76 -4.54 -5.61
N LYS A 49 -9.26 -5.75 -5.78
CA LYS A 49 -9.84 -6.52 -4.67
C LYS A 49 -8.78 -7.16 -3.80
N THR A 50 -7.60 -7.41 -4.37
CA THR A 50 -6.46 -8.01 -3.66
C THR A 50 -5.17 -7.34 -4.10
N LEU A 51 -4.21 -7.29 -3.19
CA LEU A 51 -2.82 -6.91 -3.47
C LEU A 51 -1.91 -7.90 -2.76
N GLY A 52 -1.00 -8.50 -3.51
CA GLY A 52 -0.11 -9.53 -2.97
C GLY A 52 -0.83 -10.75 -2.41
N GLY A 53 -2.01 -11.07 -2.96
CA GLY A 53 -2.84 -12.17 -2.48
C GLY A 53 -3.63 -11.86 -1.22
N ILE A 54 -3.56 -10.63 -0.71
CA ILE A 54 -4.25 -10.18 0.50
C ILE A 54 -5.44 -9.32 0.09
N GLY A 55 -6.61 -9.56 0.67
CA GLY A 55 -7.80 -8.79 0.38
C GLY A 55 -7.65 -7.32 0.75
N VAL A 56 -8.13 -6.43 -0.11
CA VAL A 56 -8.19 -4.99 0.18
C VAL A 56 -9.48 -4.73 0.95
N ALA A 57 -9.35 -4.27 2.19
CA ALA A 57 -10.50 -3.96 3.04
C ALA A 57 -11.08 -2.58 2.71
N TYR A 58 -10.22 -1.58 2.56
CA TYR A 58 -10.62 -0.18 2.32
C TYR A 58 -9.71 0.47 1.29
N MET A 59 -10.29 1.37 0.48
CA MET A 59 -9.54 2.30 -0.36
C MET A 59 -9.85 3.72 0.11
N ARG A 60 -8.82 4.43 0.55
CA ARG A 60 -8.95 5.82 0.98
C ARG A 60 -8.50 6.73 -0.16
N ASP A 61 -9.39 7.58 -0.62
CA ASP A 61 -9.12 8.52 -1.70
C ASP A 61 -9.00 9.93 -1.12
N TYR A 62 -7.78 10.42 -1.08
CA TYR A 62 -7.49 11.75 -0.51
C TYR A 62 -7.85 12.89 -1.46
N LEU A 63 -8.18 12.58 -2.72
CA LEU A 63 -8.59 13.61 -3.68
C LEU A 63 -9.98 14.16 -3.35
N ASP A 64 -10.92 13.27 -3.04
CA ASP A 64 -12.29 13.65 -2.68
C ASP A 64 -12.61 13.46 -1.20
N GLY A 65 -11.67 12.95 -0.42
CA GLY A 65 -11.83 12.75 1.01
C GLY A 65 -12.71 11.57 1.39
N THR A 66 -12.79 10.54 0.56
CA THR A 66 -13.68 9.40 0.78
C THR A 66 -12.92 8.13 1.14
N THR A 67 -13.59 7.25 1.89
CA THR A 67 -13.15 5.87 2.17
C THR A 67 -14.18 4.91 1.61
N LEU A 68 -13.73 4.03 0.72
CA LEU A 68 -14.55 2.95 0.16
C LEU A 68 -14.33 1.68 0.97
N ASP A 69 -15.41 1.12 1.52
CA ASP A 69 -15.41 -0.18 2.15
C ASP A 69 -15.72 -1.23 1.09
N LEU A 70 -14.76 -2.06 0.73
CA LEU A 70 -14.92 -3.04 -0.33
C LEU A 70 -15.87 -4.15 0.04
N ALA A 71 -15.92 -4.55 1.30
CA ALA A 71 -16.82 -5.61 1.76
C ALA A 71 -18.29 -5.18 1.68
N GLY A 72 -18.59 -3.97 2.12
CA GLY A 72 -19.95 -3.43 2.14
C GLY A 72 -20.33 -2.64 0.90
N GLY A 73 -19.36 -2.26 0.07
CA GLY A 73 -19.59 -1.42 -1.10
C GLY A 73 -20.01 0.02 -0.76
N THR A 74 -19.84 0.44 0.49
CA THR A 74 -20.22 1.77 0.95
C THR A 74 -19.05 2.76 0.88
N ARG A 75 -19.37 4.00 0.53
CA ARG A 75 -18.38 5.07 0.46
C ARG A 75 -18.77 6.18 1.44
N LYS A 76 -17.81 6.57 2.30
CA LYS A 76 -18.02 7.62 3.30
C LYS A 76 -17.05 8.75 3.10
N LYS A 77 -17.50 9.98 3.23
CA LYS A 77 -16.63 11.14 3.19
C LYS A 77 -16.16 11.46 4.61
N ASP A 78 -15.10 10.77 5.04
CA ASP A 78 -14.60 10.84 6.41
C ASP A 78 -13.16 11.34 6.55
N ILE A 79 -12.50 11.69 5.44
CA ILE A 79 -11.15 12.24 5.46
C ILE A 79 -11.20 13.76 5.51
N MET A 80 -10.75 14.34 6.61
CA MET A 80 -10.82 15.78 6.87
C MET A 80 -9.50 16.50 6.56
N LEU A 81 -8.70 15.95 5.67
CA LEU A 81 -7.41 16.51 5.26
C LEU A 81 -7.56 17.31 3.96
N PRO A 82 -6.61 18.23 3.66
CA PRO A 82 -6.59 18.90 2.36
C PRO A 82 -6.56 17.92 1.20
N SER A 83 -7.22 18.25 0.11
CA SER A 83 -7.27 17.42 -1.08
C SER A 83 -5.87 17.17 -1.66
N SER A 84 -5.55 15.92 -1.96
CA SER A 84 -4.32 15.53 -2.62
C SER A 84 -4.56 14.31 -3.49
N ASN A 85 -3.80 14.19 -4.58
CA ASN A 85 -3.93 13.05 -5.49
C ASN A 85 -3.18 11.84 -4.95
N VAL A 86 -3.74 11.22 -3.90
CA VAL A 86 -3.18 10.07 -3.20
C VAL A 86 -4.27 9.04 -2.99
N LEU A 87 -3.95 7.78 -3.24
CA LEU A 87 -4.80 6.64 -2.93
C LEU A 87 -4.09 5.76 -1.89
N GLN A 88 -4.84 5.28 -0.92
CA GLN A 88 -4.32 4.38 0.10
C GLN A 88 -5.19 3.13 0.15
N PHE A 89 -4.55 1.98 0.04
CA PHE A 89 -5.23 0.68 0.12
C PHE A 89 -4.88 0.05 1.46
N VAL A 90 -5.88 -0.15 2.30
CA VAL A 90 -5.73 -0.82 3.60
C VAL A 90 -6.11 -2.28 3.41
N LEU A 91 -5.16 -3.17 3.65
CA LEU A 91 -5.34 -4.60 3.45
C LEU A 91 -5.92 -5.25 4.71
N GLU A 92 -6.53 -6.42 4.55
CA GLU A 92 -7.20 -7.13 5.64
C GLU A 92 -6.26 -7.57 6.77
N ASP A 93 -4.96 -7.74 6.47
CA ASP A 93 -3.96 -8.09 7.47
C ASP A 93 -3.34 -6.89 8.18
N GLY A 94 -3.78 -5.68 7.88
CA GLY A 94 -3.23 -4.45 8.45
C GLY A 94 -2.12 -3.82 7.62
N SER A 95 -1.66 -4.47 6.56
CA SER A 95 -0.71 -3.87 5.62
C SER A 95 -1.37 -2.72 4.85
N VAL A 96 -0.58 -1.73 4.46
CA VAL A 96 -1.09 -0.53 3.78
C VAL A 96 -0.22 -0.23 2.56
N VAL A 97 -0.86 0.04 1.44
CA VAL A 97 -0.18 0.47 0.20
C VAL A 97 -0.68 1.84 -0.18
N THR A 98 0.22 2.80 -0.31
CA THR A 98 -0.11 4.18 -0.66
C THR A 98 0.44 4.50 -2.05
N ALA A 99 -0.42 4.94 -2.96
CA ALA A 99 -0.04 5.37 -4.30
C ALA A 99 0.00 6.89 -4.36
N ARG A 100 1.16 7.43 -4.68
CA ARG A 100 1.37 8.88 -4.75
C ARG A 100 2.07 9.27 -6.06
N PRO A 101 1.34 9.78 -7.05
CA PRO A 101 1.97 10.26 -8.27
C PRO A 101 2.68 11.59 -8.04
N SER A 102 3.77 11.82 -8.78
CA SER A 102 4.43 13.12 -8.80
C SER A 102 3.53 14.13 -9.52
N GLY A 103 3.52 15.36 -9.05
CA GLY A 103 2.78 16.45 -9.71
C GLY A 103 3.49 17.03 -10.93
N THR A 104 4.79 16.77 -11.09
CA THR A 104 5.62 17.40 -12.14
C THR A 104 6.30 16.42 -13.06
N GLU A 105 6.47 15.17 -12.65
CA GLU A 105 7.20 14.14 -13.40
C GLU A 105 6.29 12.93 -13.68
N PRO A 106 6.53 12.17 -14.77
CA PRO A 106 5.79 10.95 -15.07
C PRO A 106 6.27 9.79 -14.19
N LYS A 107 6.17 9.99 -12.89
CA LYS A 107 6.67 9.07 -11.87
C LYS A 107 5.60 8.86 -10.80
N ILE A 108 5.39 7.63 -10.41
CA ILE A 108 4.52 7.27 -9.30
C ILE A 108 5.34 6.53 -8.23
N LYS A 109 5.07 6.85 -6.98
CA LYS A 109 5.67 6.16 -5.84
C LYS A 109 4.61 5.36 -5.11
N PHE A 110 4.92 4.11 -4.83
CA PHE A 110 4.10 3.27 -3.96
C PHE A 110 4.86 3.03 -2.67
N TYR A 111 4.24 3.39 -1.56
CA TYR A 111 4.74 3.12 -0.22
C TYR A 111 3.98 1.93 0.34
N ALA A 112 4.66 0.81 0.51
CA ALA A 112 4.04 -0.39 1.08
C ALA A 112 4.53 -0.60 2.51
N SER A 113 3.60 -0.54 3.46
CA SER A 113 3.86 -0.88 4.85
C SER A 113 3.29 -2.26 5.10
N CYS A 114 4.16 -3.27 5.14
CA CYS A 114 3.77 -4.67 5.27
C CYS A 114 3.95 -5.15 6.71
N THR A 115 2.97 -5.86 7.24
CA THR A 115 3.00 -6.39 8.59
C THR A 115 2.87 -7.92 8.60
N SER A 116 3.52 -8.57 9.57
CA SER A 116 3.49 -10.01 9.74
C SER A 116 2.36 -10.50 10.65
N GLY A 117 1.75 -9.62 11.41
CA GLY A 117 0.86 -10.05 12.49
C GLY A 117 1.63 -10.46 13.75
N PRO A 118 0.94 -10.48 14.91
CA PRO A 118 1.57 -10.77 16.19
C PRO A 118 1.85 -12.27 16.41
N GLY A 119 2.78 -12.56 17.31
CA GLY A 119 3.05 -13.93 17.76
C GLY A 119 4.09 -14.68 16.96
N MET A 120 4.63 -14.12 15.87
CA MET A 120 5.66 -14.77 15.06
C MET A 120 7.06 -14.49 15.60
N GLU A 121 7.95 -15.46 15.47
CA GLU A 121 9.37 -15.22 15.70
C GLU A 121 9.90 -14.20 14.69
N LEU A 122 10.93 -13.43 15.09
CA LEU A 122 11.42 -12.31 14.28
C LEU A 122 11.85 -12.72 12.87
N ASP A 123 12.61 -13.82 12.75
CA ASP A 123 13.09 -14.27 11.44
C ASP A 123 11.94 -14.72 10.55
N ALA A 124 10.96 -15.43 11.10
CA ALA A 124 9.75 -15.83 10.38
C ALA A 124 8.91 -14.62 9.98
N ALA A 125 8.79 -13.63 10.86
CA ALA A 125 8.08 -12.39 10.60
C ALA A 125 8.71 -11.60 9.46
N LYS A 126 10.05 -11.48 9.46
CA LYS A 126 10.79 -10.82 8.37
C LYS A 126 10.60 -11.53 7.04
N ALA A 127 10.67 -12.87 7.04
CA ALA A 127 10.47 -13.67 5.83
C ALA A 127 9.06 -13.46 5.27
N GLU A 128 8.05 -13.46 6.12
CA GLU A 128 6.66 -13.23 5.71
C GLU A 128 6.47 -11.83 5.12
N VAL A 129 7.00 -10.80 5.77
CA VAL A 129 6.91 -9.43 5.29
C VAL A 129 7.62 -9.26 3.95
N THR A 130 8.81 -9.84 3.79
CA THR A 130 9.54 -9.82 2.53
C THR A 130 8.74 -10.49 1.40
N LYS A 131 8.11 -11.63 1.69
CA LYS A 131 7.27 -12.34 0.73
C LYS A 131 6.05 -11.51 0.32
N LYS A 132 5.36 -10.91 1.28
CA LYS A 132 4.21 -10.02 1.03
C LYS A 132 4.62 -8.84 0.16
N ALA A 133 5.73 -8.22 0.49
CA ALA A 133 6.26 -7.07 -0.24
C ALA A 133 6.55 -7.41 -1.70
N GLY A 134 7.19 -8.55 -1.96
CA GLY A 134 7.47 -9.02 -3.31
C GLY A 134 6.19 -9.29 -4.10
N ALA A 135 5.20 -9.92 -3.48
CA ALA A 135 3.91 -10.19 -4.11
C ALA A 135 3.14 -8.91 -4.43
N ILE A 136 3.16 -7.94 -3.53
CA ILE A 136 2.54 -6.63 -3.75
C ILE A 136 3.24 -5.90 -4.91
N GLU A 137 4.56 -5.93 -4.95
CA GLU A 137 5.32 -5.32 -6.05
C GLU A 137 4.97 -5.94 -7.40
N GLU A 138 4.85 -7.26 -7.48
CA GLU A 138 4.42 -7.94 -8.70
C GLU A 138 3.03 -7.49 -9.15
N ASP A 139 2.09 -7.40 -8.23
CA ASP A 139 0.73 -6.96 -8.54
C ASP A 139 0.70 -5.51 -9.00
N LEU A 140 1.48 -4.63 -8.37
CA LEU A 140 1.60 -3.24 -8.78
C LEU A 140 2.22 -3.11 -10.17
N ASN A 141 3.23 -3.90 -10.48
CA ASN A 141 3.83 -3.92 -11.81
C ASN A 141 2.83 -4.36 -12.87
N ALA A 142 2.00 -5.35 -12.56
CA ALA A 142 0.92 -5.79 -13.46
C ALA A 142 -0.11 -4.69 -13.70
N LEU A 143 -0.47 -3.92 -12.67
CA LEU A 143 -1.39 -2.79 -12.80
C LEU A 143 -0.82 -1.66 -13.66
N ILE A 144 0.49 -1.45 -13.62
CA ILE A 144 1.18 -0.44 -14.43
C ILE A 144 1.31 -0.89 -15.88
N GLY A 145 1.18 -2.18 -16.16
CA GLY A 145 1.26 -2.72 -17.50
C GLY A 145 2.67 -3.15 -17.93
N GLU A 146 3.50 -3.46 -16.96
CA GLU A 146 4.84 -4.00 -17.21
C GLU A 146 4.89 -5.51 -17.07
#